data_ff2aa4597e9d09e19483deda48a2760c
#
_entry.id   ff2aa4597e9d09e19483deda48a2760c
#
_cell.length_a   1.000
_cell.length_b   1.000
_cell.length_c   1.000
_cell.angle_alpha   90.00
_cell.angle_beta   90.00
_cell.angle_gamma   90.00
#
_symmetry.space_group_name_H-M   'P 1'
#
loop_
_entity.id
_entity.type
_entity.pdbx_description
1 polymer ?
#
loop_
_entity_poly.entity_id
_entity_poly.type
_entity_poly.pdbx_seq_one_letter_code
_entity_poly.pdbx_strand_id
1 'polypeptide(L)'
;MPKGKINMAFNIFIYILAGLGAGVGTGLAGLSAAAVISPMLITFLGFPAYEAVGISLASDVLASAVSAYTYGKNKNLDIKNGLIMLCSVLVFTMVGSWAASLVPNSTMGGFSVVMTLLLGVKFIVRPVMTPKGANADKSPRTKAVQSVLCGVLIGFICGFIGAGGGMMLLLILTGVLGYELKTAVGTSVFIMAFTALTGAVSHMAIGGLPDLFALAVCAAATLLGARVAALFANRADAKTLNRITGVVLTVLGGAMVLVKYF
;
A
#
# COMPACT_ATOMS: atom_id res chain seq x y z
N MET A 1 22.78 -10.30 18.58
CA MET A 1 23.58 -9.08 18.72
C MET A 1 22.89 -8.17 19.71
N PRO A 2 23.56 -7.55 20.72
CA PRO A 2 22.88 -6.64 21.64
C PRO A 2 22.37 -5.43 20.87
N LYS A 3 21.11 -5.03 21.14
CA LYS A 3 20.51 -3.80 20.63
C LYS A 3 21.37 -2.61 21.08
N GLY A 4 22.38 -2.25 20.26
CA GLY A 4 23.11 -1.01 20.44
C GLY A 4 22.12 0.15 20.41
N LYS A 5 22.32 1.17 21.24
CA LYS A 5 21.54 2.41 21.25
C LYS A 5 21.64 3.05 19.87
N ILE A 6 20.78 2.59 18.94
CA ILE A 6 20.58 3.30 17.67
C ILE A 6 20.03 4.65 18.08
N ASN A 7 20.72 5.70 17.65
CA ASN A 7 20.48 7.07 18.06
C ASN A 7 19.00 7.40 17.83
N MET A 8 18.26 7.85 18.84
CA MET A 8 16.82 8.16 18.74
C MET A 8 16.51 9.07 17.53
N ALA A 9 17.45 9.97 17.21
CA ALA A 9 17.37 10.83 16.04
C ALA A 9 17.39 10.02 14.72
N PHE A 10 18.17 8.95 14.62
CA PHE A 10 18.18 8.08 13.44
C PHE A 10 16.84 7.32 13.28
N ASN A 11 16.29 6.81 14.38
CA ASN A 11 15.00 6.12 14.33
C ASN A 11 13.89 7.07 13.83
N ILE A 12 13.82 8.28 14.39
CA ILE A 12 12.85 9.30 13.98
C ILE A 12 13.04 9.67 12.50
N PHE A 13 14.29 9.82 12.05
CA PHE A 13 14.58 10.09 10.63
C PHE A 13 14.03 8.97 9.72
N ILE A 14 14.24 7.70 10.09
CA ILE A 14 13.73 6.55 9.31
C ILE A 14 12.20 6.53 9.34
N TYR A 15 11.54 6.78 10.49
CA TYR A 15 10.08 6.83 10.57
C TYR A 15 9.50 7.91 9.66
N ILE A 16 10.08 9.12 9.66
CA ILE A 16 9.65 10.24 8.82
C ILE A 16 9.86 9.90 7.34
N LEU A 17 11.05 9.40 6.99
CA LEU A 17 11.38 9.07 5.60
C LEU A 17 10.48 7.96 5.06
N ALA A 18 10.26 6.90 5.86
CA ALA A 18 9.38 5.79 5.52
C ALA A 18 7.93 6.27 5.35
N GLY A 19 7.45 7.07 6.30
CA GLY A 19 6.10 7.62 6.25
C GLY A 19 5.88 8.56 5.06
N LEU A 20 6.78 9.50 4.81
CA LEU A 20 6.66 10.41 3.66
C LEU A 20 6.72 9.65 2.33
N GLY A 21 7.68 8.72 2.17
CA GLY A 21 7.79 7.89 0.98
C GLY A 21 6.54 7.03 0.74
N ALA A 22 6.01 6.43 1.80
CA ALA A 22 4.76 5.68 1.75
C ALA A 22 3.56 6.56 1.37
N GLY A 23 3.44 7.73 2.00
CA GLY A 23 2.37 8.69 1.71
C GLY A 23 2.40 9.15 0.26
N VAL A 24 3.59 9.45 -0.27
CA VAL A 24 3.76 9.79 -1.69
C VAL A 24 3.26 8.64 -2.58
N GLY A 25 3.64 7.40 -2.30
CA GLY A 25 3.16 6.23 -3.03
C GLY A 25 1.65 6.04 -2.96
N THR A 26 1.06 6.18 -1.75
CA THR A 26 -0.39 6.09 -1.55
C THR A 26 -1.13 7.19 -2.30
N GLY A 27 -0.69 8.44 -2.18
CA GLY A 27 -1.37 9.58 -2.79
C GLY A 27 -1.24 9.67 -4.30
N LEU A 28 -0.08 9.28 -4.88
CA LEU A 28 0.15 9.33 -6.34
C LEU A 28 -0.45 8.14 -7.08
N ALA A 29 -0.31 6.95 -6.54
CA ALA A 29 -0.60 5.70 -7.25
C ALA A 29 -1.51 4.72 -6.50
N GLY A 30 -2.05 5.12 -5.35
CA GLY A 30 -2.91 4.24 -4.57
C GLY A 30 -2.20 3.00 -4.02
N LEU A 31 -0.90 3.13 -3.73
CA LEU A 31 -0.13 2.04 -3.13
C LEU A 31 -0.46 1.93 -1.65
N SER A 32 -0.32 0.72 -1.10
CA SER A 32 -0.34 0.54 0.34
C SER A 32 0.93 1.13 0.98
N ALA A 33 0.79 1.84 2.09
CA ALA A 33 1.92 2.32 2.88
C ALA A 33 2.86 1.18 3.33
N ALA A 34 2.33 -0.02 3.47
CA ALA A 34 3.10 -1.20 3.81
C ALA A 34 4.15 -1.59 2.75
N ALA A 35 4.01 -1.13 1.51
CA ALA A 35 5.03 -1.33 0.49
C ALA A 35 6.35 -0.59 0.78
N VAL A 36 6.32 0.41 1.65
CA VAL A 36 7.49 1.23 2.00
C VAL A 36 7.83 1.13 3.49
N ILE A 37 6.84 1.36 4.38
CA ILE A 37 7.09 1.42 5.83
C ILE A 37 7.61 0.08 6.34
N SER A 38 6.90 -1.04 6.08
CA SER A 38 7.32 -2.33 6.67
C SER A 38 8.73 -2.74 6.25
N PRO A 39 9.14 -2.73 4.98
CA PRO A 39 10.50 -3.10 4.64
C PRO A 39 11.55 -2.11 5.18
N MET A 40 11.23 -0.83 5.32
CA MET A 40 12.16 0.13 5.93
C MET A 40 12.35 -0.11 7.42
N LEU A 41 11.28 -0.35 8.18
CA LEU A 41 11.37 -0.67 9.61
C LEU A 41 12.13 -1.97 9.86
N ILE A 42 11.88 -3.00 9.03
CA ILE A 42 12.57 -4.28 9.12
C ILE A 42 14.06 -4.13 8.81
N THR A 43 14.40 -3.45 7.71
CA THR A 43 15.77 -3.37 7.20
C THR A 43 16.65 -2.45 8.03
N PHE A 44 16.20 -1.24 8.35
CA PHE A 44 17.04 -0.22 9.00
C PHE A 44 16.96 -0.26 10.53
N LEU A 45 15.81 -0.72 11.09
CA LEU A 45 15.59 -0.66 12.54
C LEU A 45 15.41 -2.05 13.18
N GLY A 46 15.39 -3.13 12.38
CA GLY A 46 15.31 -4.50 12.87
C GLY A 46 13.98 -4.87 13.51
N PHE A 47 12.88 -4.19 13.14
CA PHE A 47 11.56 -4.55 13.64
C PHE A 47 11.17 -5.97 13.23
N PRO A 48 10.43 -6.70 14.08
CA PRO A 48 9.76 -7.94 13.66
C PRO A 48 8.85 -7.66 12.48
N ALA A 49 8.87 -8.52 11.45
CA ALA A 49 8.12 -8.26 10.21
C ALA A 49 6.61 -8.13 10.46
N TYR A 50 6.05 -8.96 11.34
CA TYR A 50 4.64 -8.94 11.67
C TYR A 50 4.21 -7.60 12.32
N GLU A 51 5.02 -7.08 13.26
CA GLU A 51 4.80 -5.78 13.90
C GLU A 51 4.95 -4.62 12.88
N ALA A 52 6.00 -4.65 12.05
CA ALA A 52 6.24 -3.65 11.01
C ALA A 52 5.08 -3.57 10.00
N VAL A 53 4.47 -4.69 9.64
CA VAL A 53 3.26 -4.73 8.80
C VAL A 53 2.08 -4.10 9.54
N GLY A 54 1.88 -4.40 10.82
CA GLY A 54 0.83 -3.79 11.65
C GLY A 54 0.94 -2.26 11.72
N ILE A 55 2.14 -1.73 12.00
CA ILE A 55 2.44 -0.28 12.01
C ILE A 55 2.12 0.33 10.64
N SER A 56 2.55 -0.34 9.57
CA SER A 56 2.38 0.15 8.20
C SER A 56 0.92 0.24 7.79
N LEU A 57 0.14 -0.80 8.08
CA LEU A 57 -1.31 -0.83 7.80
C LEU A 57 -2.05 0.23 8.61
N ALA A 58 -1.73 0.38 9.89
CA ALA A 58 -2.34 1.42 10.72
C ALA A 58 -2.00 2.84 10.22
N SER A 59 -0.76 3.07 9.76
CA SER A 59 -0.36 4.34 9.14
C SER A 59 -1.08 4.61 7.82
N ASP A 60 -1.41 3.55 7.08
CA ASP A 60 -2.10 3.66 5.77
C ASP A 60 -3.57 4.06 5.90
N VAL A 61 -4.24 3.78 7.03
CA VAL A 61 -5.66 4.09 7.22
C VAL A 61 -5.97 5.55 6.94
N LEU A 62 -5.28 6.47 7.63
CA LEU A 62 -5.50 7.91 7.48
C LEU A 62 -5.01 8.43 6.14
N ALA A 63 -3.89 7.93 5.64
CA ALA A 63 -3.33 8.30 4.35
C ALA A 63 -4.26 7.92 3.19
N SER A 64 -4.77 6.69 3.21
CA SER A 64 -5.72 6.20 2.22
C SER A 64 -7.06 6.93 2.31
N ALA A 65 -7.55 7.22 3.53
CA ALA A 65 -8.79 7.95 3.73
C ALA A 65 -8.71 9.40 3.19
N VAL A 66 -7.62 10.13 3.49
CA VAL A 66 -7.44 11.50 2.99
C VAL A 66 -7.22 11.53 1.48
N SER A 67 -6.53 10.53 0.93
CA SER A 67 -6.37 10.36 -0.51
C SER A 67 -7.72 10.08 -1.18
N ALA A 68 -8.51 9.13 -0.67
CA ALA A 68 -9.85 8.82 -1.16
C ALA A 68 -10.78 10.06 -1.14
N TYR A 69 -10.76 10.82 -0.07
CA TYR A 69 -11.49 12.09 0.02
C TYR A 69 -11.05 13.07 -1.07
N THR A 70 -9.74 13.21 -1.28
CA THR A 70 -9.19 14.12 -2.30
C THR A 70 -9.57 13.71 -3.72
N TYR A 71 -9.47 12.42 -4.05
CA TYR A 71 -9.90 11.89 -5.35
C TYR A 71 -11.41 11.98 -5.52
N GLY A 72 -12.20 11.70 -4.47
CA GLY A 72 -13.66 11.82 -4.47
C GLY A 72 -14.13 13.24 -4.75
N LYS A 73 -13.51 14.25 -4.13
CA LYS A 73 -13.79 15.67 -4.39
C LYS A 73 -13.54 16.07 -5.85
N ASN A 74 -12.61 15.41 -6.51
CA ASN A 74 -12.29 15.61 -7.93
C ASN A 74 -13.08 14.65 -8.86
N LYS A 75 -14.11 13.96 -8.36
CA LYS A 75 -14.95 13.00 -9.10
C LYS A 75 -14.19 11.79 -9.66
N ASN A 76 -13.04 11.48 -9.11
CA ASN A 76 -12.18 10.36 -9.47
C ASN A 76 -12.33 9.20 -8.47
N LEU A 77 -13.57 8.79 -8.16
CA LEU A 77 -13.87 7.72 -7.19
C LEU A 77 -15.17 7.01 -7.59
N ASP A 78 -15.13 5.68 -7.73
CA ASP A 78 -16.31 4.84 -7.92
C ASP A 78 -16.62 4.04 -6.65
N ILE A 79 -17.45 4.61 -5.78
CA ILE A 79 -17.85 4.00 -4.51
C ILE A 79 -18.70 2.74 -4.76
N LYS A 80 -19.64 2.80 -5.69
CA LYS A 80 -20.63 1.72 -5.89
C LYS A 80 -19.97 0.39 -6.26
N ASN A 81 -19.11 0.39 -7.26
CA ASN A 81 -18.41 -0.82 -7.69
C ASN A 81 -17.27 -1.18 -6.74
N GLY A 82 -16.64 -0.17 -6.10
CA GLY A 82 -15.63 -0.38 -5.06
C GLY A 82 -16.17 -1.17 -3.86
N LEU A 83 -17.41 -0.94 -3.44
CA LEU A 83 -18.06 -1.66 -2.33
C LEU A 83 -18.26 -3.16 -2.63
N ILE A 84 -18.52 -3.54 -3.88
CA ILE A 84 -18.66 -4.96 -4.25
C ILE A 84 -17.34 -5.72 -4.01
N MET A 85 -16.22 -5.11 -4.42
CA MET A 85 -14.89 -5.69 -4.21
C MET A 85 -14.50 -5.65 -2.71
N LEU A 86 -14.85 -4.58 -2.01
CA LEU A 86 -14.50 -4.34 -0.61
C LEU A 86 -14.94 -5.49 0.29
N CYS A 87 -16.16 -6.02 0.14
CA CYS A 87 -16.66 -7.11 0.97
C CYS A 87 -15.74 -8.35 0.95
N SER A 88 -15.31 -8.78 -0.24
CA SER A 88 -14.40 -9.92 -0.36
C SER A 88 -12.98 -9.58 0.12
N VAL A 89 -12.50 -8.37 -0.17
CA VAL A 89 -11.19 -7.90 0.31
C VAL A 89 -11.12 -7.92 1.82
N LEU A 90 -12.12 -7.41 2.54
CA LEU A 90 -12.12 -7.34 4.01
C LEU A 90 -12.04 -8.73 4.65
N VAL A 91 -12.89 -9.66 4.21
CA VAL A 91 -12.88 -11.04 4.75
C VAL A 91 -11.52 -11.70 4.55
N PHE A 92 -10.98 -11.62 3.34
CA PHE A 92 -9.70 -12.27 3.04
C PHE A 92 -8.47 -11.52 3.57
N THR A 93 -8.59 -10.24 3.92
CA THR A 93 -7.55 -9.53 4.69
C THR A 93 -7.40 -10.11 6.10
N MET A 94 -8.50 -10.45 6.77
CA MET A 94 -8.45 -11.13 8.07
C MET A 94 -7.80 -12.51 7.97
N VAL A 95 -8.18 -13.30 6.95
CA VAL A 95 -7.58 -14.61 6.68
C VAL A 95 -6.08 -14.48 6.38
N GLY A 96 -5.69 -13.50 5.57
CA GLY A 96 -4.28 -13.22 5.26
C GLY A 96 -3.47 -12.80 6.49
N SER A 97 -4.02 -11.94 7.36
CA SER A 97 -3.36 -11.52 8.60
C SER A 97 -3.17 -12.71 9.57
N TRP A 98 -4.16 -13.58 9.67
CA TRP A 98 -4.04 -14.80 10.45
C TRP A 98 -2.97 -15.74 9.85
N ALA A 99 -2.98 -15.99 8.55
CA ALA A 99 -1.97 -16.81 7.89
C ALA A 99 -0.55 -16.22 8.06
N ALA A 100 -0.40 -14.90 8.05
CA ALA A 100 0.87 -14.21 8.28
C ALA A 100 1.45 -14.51 9.68
N SER A 101 0.60 -14.65 10.71
CA SER A 101 1.03 -14.94 12.08
C SER A 101 1.68 -16.33 12.21
N LEU A 102 1.44 -17.23 11.26
CA LEU A 102 2.00 -18.59 11.23
C LEU A 102 3.36 -18.67 10.52
N VAL A 103 3.81 -17.59 9.87
CA VAL A 103 5.04 -17.57 9.06
C VAL A 103 6.19 -16.89 9.82
N PRO A 104 7.43 -17.42 9.74
CA PRO A 104 8.60 -16.79 10.36
C PRO A 104 8.84 -15.35 9.83
N ASN A 105 9.18 -14.44 10.73
CA ASN A 105 9.46 -13.03 10.40
C ASN A 105 10.53 -12.83 9.31
N SER A 106 11.54 -13.73 9.26
CA SER A 106 12.62 -13.68 8.26
C SER A 106 12.12 -13.82 6.83
N THR A 107 11.15 -14.71 6.61
CA THR A 107 10.53 -14.95 5.30
C THR A 107 9.70 -13.75 4.85
N MET A 108 8.85 -13.22 5.74
CA MET A 108 8.02 -12.05 5.45
C MET A 108 8.86 -10.81 5.12
N GLY A 109 9.90 -10.54 5.90
CA GLY A 109 10.77 -9.39 5.69
C GLY A 109 11.54 -9.43 4.37
N GLY A 110 12.00 -10.62 3.94
CA GLY A 110 12.65 -10.80 2.64
C GLY A 110 11.73 -10.46 1.49
N PHE A 111 10.54 -11.01 1.52
CA PHE A 111 9.53 -10.80 0.49
C PHE A 111 9.13 -9.33 0.33
N SER A 112 8.92 -8.61 1.44
CA SER A 112 8.52 -7.20 1.40
C SER A 112 9.54 -6.30 0.71
N VAL A 113 10.86 -6.50 0.99
CA VAL A 113 11.94 -5.71 0.38
C VAL A 113 12.01 -5.94 -1.13
N VAL A 114 12.01 -7.21 -1.57
CA VAL A 114 12.07 -7.57 -2.99
C VAL A 114 10.84 -7.02 -3.73
N MET A 115 9.66 -7.15 -3.13
CA MET A 115 8.42 -6.63 -3.72
C MET A 115 8.48 -5.11 -3.95
N THR A 116 8.96 -4.33 -2.98
CA THR A 116 9.08 -2.87 -3.14
C THR A 116 9.95 -2.48 -4.33
N LEU A 117 11.11 -3.13 -4.48
CA LEU A 117 12.00 -2.87 -5.61
C LEU A 117 11.36 -3.26 -6.96
N LEU A 118 10.76 -4.46 -7.04
CA LEU A 118 10.08 -4.93 -8.26
C LEU A 118 8.95 -3.99 -8.66
N LEU A 119 8.20 -3.46 -7.68
CA LEU A 119 7.14 -2.49 -7.91
C LEU A 119 7.69 -1.19 -8.50
N GLY A 120 8.77 -0.67 -7.93
CA GLY A 120 9.42 0.55 -8.43
C GLY A 120 9.88 0.39 -9.88
N VAL A 121 10.63 -0.67 -10.17
CA VAL A 121 11.11 -0.98 -11.51
C VAL A 121 9.95 -1.14 -12.49
N LYS A 122 8.88 -1.85 -12.08
CA LYS A 122 7.70 -2.06 -12.93
C LYS A 122 7.02 -0.73 -13.32
N PHE A 123 6.90 0.24 -12.40
CA PHE A 123 6.32 1.54 -12.71
C PHE A 123 7.15 2.35 -13.71
N ILE A 124 8.48 2.17 -13.70
CA ILE A 124 9.38 2.82 -14.67
C ILE A 124 9.31 2.14 -16.03
N VAL A 125 9.46 0.80 -16.06
CA VAL A 125 9.60 0.03 -17.30
C VAL A 125 8.27 -0.19 -18.01
N ARG A 126 7.21 -0.47 -17.24
CA ARG A 126 5.85 -0.69 -17.75
C ARG A 126 4.85 0.16 -16.97
N PRO A 127 4.76 1.46 -17.27
CA PRO A 127 3.84 2.36 -16.60
C PRO A 127 2.40 1.88 -16.76
N VAL A 128 1.60 2.14 -15.71
CA VAL A 128 0.16 1.88 -15.78
C VAL A 128 -0.48 3.02 -16.56
N MET A 129 -0.80 2.75 -17.81
CA MET A 129 -1.49 3.69 -18.70
C MET A 129 -2.97 3.38 -18.73
N THR A 130 -3.80 4.38 -18.97
CA THR A 130 -5.25 4.19 -19.11
C THR A 130 -5.54 3.29 -20.29
N PRO A 131 -6.18 2.12 -20.11
CA PRO A 131 -6.59 1.31 -21.23
C PRO A 131 -7.71 2.06 -21.99
N LYS A 132 -7.55 2.24 -23.28
CA LYS A 132 -8.63 2.76 -24.12
C LYS A 132 -9.75 1.73 -24.16
N GLY A 133 -10.81 1.93 -23.35
CA GLY A 133 -12.12 1.28 -23.55
C GLY A 133 -12.20 -0.26 -23.48
N ALA A 134 -11.17 -0.94 -23.01
CA ALA A 134 -11.03 -2.40 -23.10
C ALA A 134 -12.14 -3.24 -22.43
N ASN A 135 -13.03 -2.65 -21.64
CA ASN A 135 -14.05 -3.38 -20.88
C ASN A 135 -15.42 -2.68 -20.81
N ALA A 136 -15.74 -1.82 -21.75
CA ALA A 136 -17.05 -1.16 -21.83
C ALA A 136 -18.20 -2.20 -21.99
N ASP A 137 -17.93 -3.31 -22.69
CA ASP A 137 -18.94 -4.29 -23.10
C ASP A 137 -19.19 -5.46 -22.12
N LYS A 138 -18.51 -5.48 -20.97
CA LYS A 138 -18.73 -6.58 -19.99
C LYS A 138 -20.04 -6.42 -19.26
N SER A 139 -20.79 -7.52 -19.14
CA SER A 139 -22.04 -7.55 -18.40
C SER A 139 -21.81 -7.19 -16.90
N PRO A 140 -22.79 -6.58 -16.21
CA PRO A 140 -22.70 -6.25 -14.79
C PRO A 140 -22.37 -7.46 -13.91
N ARG A 141 -22.89 -8.63 -14.26
CA ARG A 141 -22.60 -9.89 -13.53
C ARG A 141 -21.14 -10.30 -13.67
N THR A 142 -20.59 -10.22 -14.88
CA THR A 142 -19.16 -10.55 -15.12
C THR A 142 -18.24 -9.62 -14.32
N LYS A 143 -18.54 -8.31 -14.30
CA LYS A 143 -17.78 -7.32 -13.50
C LYS A 143 -17.86 -7.64 -12.01
N ALA A 144 -19.04 -7.98 -11.49
CA ALA A 144 -19.20 -8.34 -10.08
C ALA A 144 -18.43 -9.61 -9.70
N VAL A 145 -18.51 -10.67 -10.49
CA VAL A 145 -17.75 -11.92 -10.24
C VAL A 145 -16.26 -11.68 -10.31
N GLN A 146 -15.78 -10.94 -11.30
CA GLN A 146 -14.36 -10.56 -11.39
C GLN A 146 -13.91 -9.72 -10.18
N SER A 147 -14.73 -8.77 -9.73
CA SER A 147 -14.43 -7.96 -8.54
C SER A 147 -14.33 -8.82 -7.28
N VAL A 148 -15.23 -9.78 -7.08
CA VAL A 148 -15.19 -10.67 -5.92
C VAL A 148 -13.95 -11.58 -5.97
N LEU A 149 -13.68 -12.25 -7.09
CA LEU A 149 -12.51 -13.14 -7.22
C LEU A 149 -11.18 -12.41 -7.04
N CYS A 150 -11.07 -11.24 -7.68
CA CYS A 150 -9.91 -10.39 -7.52
C CYS A 150 -9.79 -9.87 -6.08
N GLY A 151 -10.91 -9.53 -5.45
CA GLY A 151 -10.95 -9.08 -4.06
C GLY A 151 -10.48 -10.15 -3.07
N VAL A 152 -10.80 -11.42 -3.30
CA VAL A 152 -10.28 -12.56 -2.52
C VAL A 152 -8.75 -12.60 -2.55
N LEU A 153 -8.16 -12.56 -3.74
CA LEU A 153 -6.72 -12.59 -3.93
C LEU A 153 -6.03 -11.38 -3.30
N ILE A 154 -6.55 -10.18 -3.57
CA ILE A 154 -5.99 -8.92 -3.05
C ILE A 154 -6.08 -8.88 -1.53
N GLY A 155 -7.24 -9.23 -0.98
CA GLY A 155 -7.46 -9.23 0.46
C GLY A 155 -6.46 -10.14 1.16
N PHE A 156 -6.30 -11.38 0.68
CA PHE A 156 -5.32 -12.31 1.24
C PHE A 156 -3.90 -11.75 1.20
N ILE A 157 -3.45 -11.26 0.06
CA ILE A 157 -2.09 -10.69 -0.09
C ILE A 157 -1.93 -9.46 0.80
N CYS A 158 -2.93 -8.59 0.87
CA CYS A 158 -2.88 -7.40 1.70
C CYS A 158 -2.75 -7.73 3.20
N GLY A 159 -3.54 -8.67 3.69
CA GLY A 159 -3.46 -9.12 5.08
C GLY A 159 -2.17 -9.88 5.40
N PHE A 160 -1.69 -10.71 4.46
CA PHE A 160 -0.52 -11.56 4.65
C PHE A 160 0.80 -10.78 4.62
N ILE A 161 0.98 -9.89 3.65
CA ILE A 161 2.25 -9.19 3.42
C ILE A 161 2.13 -7.71 3.79
N GLY A 162 0.93 -7.17 3.82
CA GLY A 162 0.66 -5.74 3.90
C GLY A 162 1.04 -5.00 2.61
N ALA A 163 2.17 -5.34 2.01
CA ALA A 163 2.67 -4.74 0.78
C ALA A 163 1.99 -5.35 -0.46
N GLY A 164 1.73 -4.54 -1.46
CA GLY A 164 1.26 -4.99 -2.78
C GLY A 164 -0.25 -4.91 -3.00
N GLY A 165 -1.07 -4.90 -1.96
CA GLY A 165 -2.54 -4.84 -2.11
C GLY A 165 -3.01 -3.64 -2.93
N GLY A 166 -2.53 -2.44 -2.63
CA GLY A 166 -2.91 -1.22 -3.35
C GLY A 166 -2.53 -1.25 -4.83
N MET A 167 -1.34 -1.77 -5.16
CA MET A 167 -0.92 -1.87 -6.55
C MET A 167 -1.67 -2.95 -7.31
N MET A 168 -1.93 -4.09 -6.70
CA MET A 168 -2.77 -5.12 -7.33
C MET A 168 -4.19 -4.59 -7.56
N LEU A 169 -4.75 -3.81 -6.62
CA LEU A 169 -6.00 -3.09 -6.82
C LEU A 169 -5.92 -2.19 -8.06
N LEU A 170 -4.89 -1.36 -8.15
CA LEU A 170 -4.71 -0.45 -9.28
C LEU A 170 -4.62 -1.22 -10.61
N LEU A 171 -3.83 -2.30 -10.67
CA LEU A 171 -3.68 -3.12 -11.86
C LEU A 171 -4.99 -3.81 -12.26
N ILE A 172 -5.75 -4.29 -11.29
CA ILE A 172 -7.04 -4.94 -11.52
C ILE A 172 -8.09 -3.94 -11.96
N LEU A 173 -8.18 -2.80 -11.27
CA LEU A 173 -9.13 -1.75 -11.64
C LEU A 173 -8.86 -1.21 -13.04
N THR A 174 -7.59 -1.02 -13.42
CA THR A 174 -7.24 -0.54 -14.76
C THR A 174 -7.27 -1.66 -15.81
N GLY A 175 -6.61 -2.78 -15.57
CA GLY A 175 -6.41 -3.85 -16.57
C GLY A 175 -7.60 -4.81 -16.71
N VAL A 176 -8.27 -5.15 -15.60
CA VAL A 176 -9.38 -6.12 -15.59
C VAL A 176 -10.74 -5.41 -15.67
N LEU A 177 -10.93 -4.36 -14.87
CA LEU A 177 -12.20 -3.64 -14.79
C LEU A 177 -12.27 -2.39 -15.69
N GLY A 178 -11.16 -2.01 -16.35
CA GLY A 178 -11.13 -0.97 -17.38
C GLY A 178 -11.34 0.46 -16.89
N TYR A 179 -10.99 0.74 -15.62
CA TYR A 179 -11.07 2.09 -15.07
C TYR A 179 -10.00 3.01 -15.64
N GLU A 180 -10.30 4.28 -15.78
CA GLU A 180 -9.27 5.30 -15.98
C GLU A 180 -8.33 5.39 -14.78
N LEU A 181 -7.06 5.73 -15.02
CA LEU A 181 -6.01 5.70 -13.99
C LEU A 181 -6.39 6.48 -12.72
N LYS A 182 -6.89 7.72 -12.85
CA LYS A 182 -7.25 8.54 -11.68
C LYS A 182 -8.42 7.94 -10.88
N THR A 183 -9.43 7.44 -11.57
CA THR A 183 -10.58 6.76 -10.94
C THR A 183 -10.15 5.43 -10.30
N ALA A 184 -9.23 4.70 -10.95
CA ALA A 184 -8.66 3.49 -10.38
C ALA A 184 -7.87 3.79 -9.10
N VAL A 185 -7.02 4.82 -9.09
CA VAL A 185 -6.28 5.26 -7.90
C VAL A 185 -7.24 5.67 -6.78
N GLY A 186 -8.22 6.53 -7.08
CA GLY A 186 -9.21 6.98 -6.09
C GLY A 186 -10.01 5.82 -5.50
N THR A 187 -10.44 4.88 -6.34
CA THR A 187 -11.19 3.69 -5.89
C THR A 187 -10.29 2.72 -5.11
N SER A 188 -9.01 2.56 -5.50
CA SER A 188 -8.07 1.72 -4.78
C SER A 188 -7.79 2.26 -3.37
N VAL A 189 -7.52 3.57 -3.21
CA VAL A 189 -7.29 4.14 -1.86
C VAL A 189 -8.56 4.12 -1.01
N PHE A 190 -9.74 4.20 -1.60
CA PHE A 190 -11.00 4.01 -0.88
C PHE A 190 -11.10 2.58 -0.30
N ILE A 191 -10.88 1.56 -1.11
CA ILE A 191 -10.86 0.16 -0.65
C ILE A 191 -9.73 -0.04 0.38
N MET A 192 -8.55 0.52 0.12
CA MET A 192 -7.39 0.41 1.00
C MET A 192 -7.61 1.02 2.38
N ALA A 193 -8.37 2.12 2.51
CA ALA A 193 -8.66 2.70 3.82
C ALA A 193 -9.33 1.69 4.77
N PHE A 194 -10.31 0.94 4.28
CA PHE A 194 -10.99 -0.10 5.05
C PHE A 194 -10.15 -1.37 5.19
N THR A 195 -9.45 -1.76 4.14
CA THR A 195 -8.57 -2.95 4.15
C THR A 195 -7.41 -2.76 5.13
N ALA A 196 -6.79 -1.58 5.12
CA ALA A 196 -5.72 -1.23 6.04
C ALA A 196 -6.21 -1.21 7.50
N LEU A 197 -7.41 -0.67 7.75
CA LEU A 197 -8.03 -0.70 9.08
C LEU A 197 -8.26 -2.14 9.56
N THR A 198 -8.88 -2.98 8.72
CA THR A 198 -9.12 -4.39 9.04
C THR A 198 -7.82 -5.14 9.28
N GLY A 199 -6.84 -4.95 8.41
CA GLY A 199 -5.50 -5.56 8.56
C GLY A 199 -4.79 -5.09 9.82
N ALA A 200 -4.77 -3.78 10.11
CA ALA A 200 -4.16 -3.22 11.30
C ALA A 200 -4.79 -3.79 12.59
N VAL A 201 -6.13 -3.78 12.66
CA VAL A 201 -6.85 -4.36 13.80
C VAL A 201 -6.55 -5.85 13.95
N SER A 202 -6.54 -6.61 12.86
CA SER A 202 -6.22 -8.04 12.89
C SER A 202 -4.78 -8.30 13.36
N HIS A 203 -3.81 -7.54 12.86
CA HIS A 203 -2.41 -7.67 13.29
C HIS A 203 -2.22 -7.29 14.77
N MET A 204 -2.90 -6.24 15.24
CA MET A 204 -2.84 -5.83 16.65
C MET A 204 -3.56 -6.82 17.58
N ALA A 205 -4.67 -7.38 17.14
CA ALA A 205 -5.42 -8.38 17.92
C ALA A 205 -4.64 -9.70 18.08
N ILE A 206 -3.86 -10.10 17.08
CA ILE A 206 -3.08 -11.34 17.09
C ILE A 206 -1.69 -11.12 17.69
N GLY A 207 -0.99 -10.06 17.27
CA GLY A 207 0.42 -9.80 17.60
C GLY A 207 0.64 -8.85 18.79
N GLY A 208 -0.43 -8.27 19.35
CA GLY A 208 -0.35 -7.26 20.40
C GLY A 208 -0.15 -5.84 19.85
N LEU A 209 -0.11 -4.87 20.76
CA LEU A 209 0.10 -3.46 20.40
C LEU A 209 1.52 -3.23 19.91
N PRO A 210 1.70 -2.55 18.78
CA PRO A 210 3.02 -2.22 18.25
C PRO A 210 3.66 -1.06 19.01
N ASP A 211 4.90 -0.72 18.65
CA ASP A 211 5.53 0.52 19.12
C ASP A 211 4.67 1.74 18.71
N LEU A 212 4.01 2.33 19.70
CA LEU A 212 3.07 3.44 19.50
C LEU A 212 3.78 4.73 19.04
N PHE A 213 5.05 4.92 19.43
CA PHE A 213 5.82 6.07 18.98
C PHE A 213 6.17 5.96 17.49
N ALA A 214 6.67 4.80 17.07
CA ALA A 214 6.93 4.52 15.66
C ALA A 214 5.66 4.67 14.83
N LEU A 215 4.53 4.12 15.31
CA LEU A 215 3.23 4.24 14.65
C LEU A 215 2.80 5.70 14.51
N ALA A 216 2.87 6.49 15.57
CA ALA A 216 2.43 7.89 15.55
C ALA A 216 3.24 8.74 14.55
N VAL A 217 4.57 8.59 14.55
CA VAL A 217 5.46 9.33 13.64
C VAL A 217 5.24 8.88 12.20
N CYS A 218 5.20 7.57 11.94
CA CYS A 218 4.93 7.04 10.60
C CYS A 218 3.56 7.49 10.08
N ALA A 219 2.51 7.39 10.89
CA ALA A 219 1.15 7.77 10.49
C ALA A 219 1.05 9.27 10.17
N ALA A 220 1.64 10.14 11.00
CA ALA A 220 1.66 11.59 10.75
C ALA A 220 2.40 11.93 9.45
N ALA A 221 3.58 11.34 9.23
CA ALA A 221 4.38 11.56 8.02
C ALA A 221 3.65 11.01 6.78
N THR A 222 3.05 9.82 6.87
CA THR A 222 2.29 9.21 5.77
C THR A 222 1.07 10.05 5.40
N LEU A 223 0.33 10.54 6.38
CA LEU A 223 -0.82 11.41 6.17
C LEU A 223 -0.44 12.70 5.42
N LEU A 224 0.64 13.35 5.85
CA LEU A 224 1.13 14.57 5.20
C LEU A 224 1.57 14.30 3.76
N GLY A 225 2.39 13.27 3.56
CA GLY A 225 2.84 12.85 2.24
C GLY A 225 1.69 12.50 1.29
N ALA A 226 0.73 11.72 1.76
CA ALA A 226 -0.43 11.30 0.99
C ALA A 226 -1.33 12.47 0.58
N ARG A 227 -1.57 13.41 1.49
CA ARG A 227 -2.37 14.61 1.19
C ARG A 227 -1.75 15.45 0.09
N VAL A 228 -0.47 15.77 0.22
CA VAL A 228 0.26 16.57 -0.79
C VAL A 228 0.30 15.82 -2.13
N ALA A 229 0.64 14.55 -2.10
CA ALA A 229 0.73 13.70 -3.28
C ALA A 229 -0.62 13.53 -4.01
N ALA A 230 -1.72 13.31 -3.29
CA ALA A 230 -3.06 13.18 -3.88
C ALA A 230 -3.55 14.49 -4.52
N LEU A 231 -3.24 15.65 -3.91
CA LEU A 231 -3.54 16.95 -4.51
C LEU A 231 -2.77 17.17 -5.82
N PHE A 232 -1.49 16.81 -5.83
CA PHE A 232 -0.66 16.87 -7.04
C PHE A 232 -1.14 15.89 -8.11
N ALA A 233 -1.43 14.64 -7.73
CA ALA A 233 -1.85 13.57 -8.63
C ALA A 233 -3.12 13.92 -9.44
N ASN A 234 -4.07 14.60 -8.80
CA ASN A 234 -5.30 15.00 -9.49
C ASN A 234 -5.05 16.07 -10.58
N ARG A 235 -3.91 16.76 -10.54
CA ARG A 235 -3.50 17.77 -11.54
C ARG A 235 -2.51 17.22 -12.58
N ALA A 236 -1.70 16.22 -12.20
CA ALA A 236 -0.65 15.66 -13.04
C ALA A 236 -1.21 14.67 -14.09
N ASP A 237 -0.43 14.39 -15.13
CA ASP A 237 -0.71 13.37 -16.12
C ASP A 237 -0.25 11.97 -15.65
N ALA A 238 -0.79 10.91 -16.26
CA ALA A 238 -0.53 9.53 -15.90
C ALA A 238 0.95 9.15 -16.03
N LYS A 239 1.66 9.68 -17.04
CA LYS A 239 3.07 9.39 -17.30
C LYS A 239 3.96 9.95 -16.17
N THR A 240 3.71 11.18 -15.76
CA THR A 240 4.40 11.83 -14.64
C THR A 240 4.14 11.09 -13.33
N LEU A 241 2.90 10.68 -13.06
CA LEU A 241 2.55 9.89 -11.87
C LEU A 241 3.35 8.58 -11.80
N ASN A 242 3.33 7.79 -12.88
CA ASN A 242 4.08 6.53 -12.94
C ASN A 242 5.58 6.75 -12.72
N ARG A 243 6.16 7.77 -13.37
CA ARG A 243 7.59 8.06 -13.28
C ARG A 243 8.02 8.43 -11.87
N ILE A 244 7.31 9.36 -11.23
CA ILE A 244 7.64 9.79 -9.85
C ILE A 244 7.49 8.61 -8.89
N THR A 245 6.38 7.89 -8.93
CA THR A 245 6.15 6.71 -8.08
C THR A 245 7.23 5.65 -8.30
N GLY A 246 7.55 5.35 -9.56
CA GLY A 246 8.59 4.38 -9.91
C GLY A 246 9.96 4.77 -9.38
N VAL A 247 10.37 6.04 -9.54
CA VAL A 247 11.66 6.54 -9.03
C VAL A 247 11.72 6.44 -7.50
N VAL A 248 10.69 6.91 -6.79
CA VAL A 248 10.64 6.84 -5.31
C VAL A 248 10.77 5.40 -4.82
N LEU A 249 9.98 4.48 -5.37
CA LEU A 249 10.01 3.07 -4.94
C LEU A 249 11.32 2.38 -5.33
N THR A 250 11.90 2.68 -6.50
CA THR A 250 13.16 2.08 -6.93
C THR A 250 14.33 2.55 -6.06
N VAL A 251 14.39 3.84 -5.73
CA VAL A 251 15.43 4.38 -4.85
C VAL A 251 15.31 3.78 -3.43
N LEU A 252 14.11 3.79 -2.85
CA LEU A 252 13.89 3.21 -1.52
C LEU A 252 14.13 1.70 -1.51
N GLY A 253 13.59 0.96 -2.48
CA GLY A 253 13.77 -0.48 -2.60
C GLY A 253 15.23 -0.86 -2.86
N GLY A 254 15.95 -0.10 -3.70
CA GLY A 254 17.37 -0.30 -3.96
C GLY A 254 18.22 -0.08 -2.69
N ALA A 255 17.97 1.01 -1.95
CA ALA A 255 18.65 1.26 -0.68
C ALA A 255 18.42 0.12 0.33
N MET A 256 17.19 -0.39 0.44
CA MET A 256 16.86 -1.50 1.33
C MET A 256 17.55 -2.82 0.93
N VAL A 257 17.62 -3.10 -0.37
CA VAL A 257 18.34 -4.29 -0.88
C VAL A 257 19.82 -4.20 -0.56
N LEU A 258 20.45 -3.03 -0.82
CA LEU A 258 21.86 -2.82 -0.51
C LEU A 258 22.16 -3.03 0.98
N VAL A 259 21.37 -2.44 1.88
CA VAL A 259 21.57 -2.58 3.34
C VAL A 259 21.30 -4.00 3.83
N LYS A 260 20.37 -4.73 3.21
CA LYS A 260 19.98 -6.06 3.68
C LYS A 260 20.91 -7.18 3.21
N TYR A 261 21.48 -7.05 2.01
CA TYR A 261 22.20 -8.14 1.35
C TYR A 261 23.69 -7.85 1.14
N PHE A 262 24.10 -6.60 1.31
CA PHE A 262 25.52 -6.16 1.24
C PHE A 262 25.93 -5.40 2.49
#